data_782f9e52c442dab3fdc8db249b72300b
#
_entry.id   782f9e52c442dab3fdc8db249b72300b
#
_cell.length_a   1.000
_cell.length_b   1.000
_cell.length_c   1.000
_cell.angle_alpha   90.00
_cell.angle_beta   90.00
_cell.angle_gamma   90.00
#
_symmetry.space_group_name_H-M   'P 1'
#
loop_
_entity.id
_entity.type
_entity.pdbx_description
1 polymer ?
#
loop_
_entity_poly.entity_id
_entity_poly.type
_entity_poly.pdbx_seq_one_letter_code
_entity_poly.pdbx_strand_id
1 'polypeptide(L)'
;EAIDVVPCETIDIEVPARSEFIIEGQFLPNRDITIGPHSNPIGYYDDEQLFPLMEVQCITHRDEPIWYSTMEMMPPFDHNYMAVLPIEGELLSDLQTKIPEVNDVVVTPNLSYFVQLSVDGAQKPHPEFGKYVLHAVWGASGRWGRTAKIVVVVGPDVNPYDLNEVEWAILTRVQPQSDTIINQSGQAFLMDPSAPKDSSHG
;
A
#
# COMPACT_ATOMS: atom_id res chain seq x y z
N GLU A 1 8.89 23.57 3.60
CA GLU A 1 9.73 24.49 2.79
C GLU A 1 9.05 24.71 1.44
N ALA A 2 9.15 25.92 0.89
CA ALA A 2 8.70 26.21 -0.47
C ALA A 2 9.64 25.53 -1.47
N ILE A 3 9.08 24.93 -2.51
CA ILE A 3 9.84 24.32 -3.60
C ILE A 3 10.05 25.40 -4.67
N ASP A 4 11.31 25.62 -5.07
CA ASP A 4 11.61 26.50 -6.18
C ASP A 4 11.08 25.88 -7.49
N VAL A 5 10.40 26.68 -8.30
CA VAL A 5 9.84 26.24 -9.58
C VAL A 5 10.40 27.07 -10.73
N VAL A 6 10.42 26.45 -11.92
CA VAL A 6 10.80 27.09 -13.19
C VAL A 6 9.78 26.74 -14.27
N PRO A 7 9.59 27.59 -15.28
CA PRO A 7 8.70 27.25 -16.38
C PRO A 7 9.26 26.10 -17.23
N CYS A 8 8.37 25.30 -17.80
CA CYS A 8 8.69 24.33 -18.83
C CYS A 8 9.18 25.02 -20.12
N GLU A 9 9.86 24.26 -20.99
CA GLU A 9 10.39 24.75 -22.25
C GLU A 9 9.33 24.84 -23.38
N THR A 10 8.33 23.96 -23.36
CA THR A 10 7.38 23.81 -24.47
C THR A 10 5.92 24.01 -24.09
N ILE A 11 5.60 23.95 -22.81
CA ILE A 11 4.23 24.08 -22.29
C ILE A 11 4.17 25.12 -21.17
N ASP A 12 3.04 25.80 -21.00
CA ASP A 12 2.81 26.81 -19.97
C ASP A 12 2.47 26.17 -18.60
N ILE A 13 3.46 25.46 -18.03
CA ILE A 13 3.38 24.80 -16.71
C ILE A 13 4.69 25.05 -15.97
N GLU A 14 4.61 25.27 -14.66
CA GLU A 14 5.78 25.34 -13.79
C GLU A 14 6.11 23.97 -13.20
N VAL A 15 7.39 23.65 -13.10
CA VAL A 15 7.91 22.38 -12.58
C VAL A 15 9.00 22.63 -11.54
N PRO A 16 9.27 21.66 -10.62
CA PRO A 16 10.33 21.82 -9.64
C PRO A 16 11.69 22.04 -10.29
N ALA A 17 12.36 23.14 -9.91
CA ALA A 17 13.63 23.57 -10.52
C ALA A 17 14.80 22.59 -10.36
N ARG A 18 14.68 21.64 -9.39
CA ARG A 18 15.74 20.66 -9.07
C ARG A 18 15.41 19.25 -9.49
N SER A 19 14.44 19.06 -10.38
CA SER A 19 14.11 17.74 -10.91
C SER A 19 15.30 17.12 -11.65
N GLU A 20 15.46 15.82 -11.56
CA GLU A 20 16.49 15.09 -12.31
C GLU A 20 16.17 15.07 -13.80
N PHE A 21 14.88 14.82 -14.11
CA PHE A 21 14.32 14.84 -15.47
C PHE A 21 12.97 15.54 -15.47
N ILE A 22 12.68 16.28 -16.53
CA ILE A 22 11.35 16.78 -16.88
C ILE A 22 11.03 16.26 -18.28
N ILE A 23 9.89 15.62 -18.41
CA ILE A 23 9.36 15.13 -19.68
C ILE A 23 8.11 15.92 -20.01
N GLU A 24 8.16 16.72 -21.06
CA GLU A 24 7.07 17.57 -21.52
C GLU A 24 6.40 16.95 -22.74
N GLY A 25 5.09 16.94 -22.75
CA GLY A 25 4.32 16.38 -23.85
C GLY A 25 2.83 16.45 -23.61
N GLN A 26 2.05 15.83 -24.48
CA GLN A 26 0.60 15.78 -24.34
C GLN A 26 0.07 14.38 -24.64
N PHE A 27 -0.96 14.00 -23.89
CA PHE A 27 -1.70 12.78 -24.16
C PHE A 27 -2.56 12.97 -25.42
N LEU A 28 -2.45 12.02 -26.33
CA LEU A 28 -3.22 12.07 -27.57
C LEU A 28 -4.65 11.53 -27.32
N PRO A 29 -5.69 12.34 -27.59
CA PRO A 29 -7.07 11.89 -27.38
C PRO A 29 -7.39 10.64 -28.18
N ASN A 30 -8.00 9.65 -27.55
CA ASN A 30 -8.45 8.39 -28.17
C ASN A 30 -7.31 7.59 -28.86
N ARG A 31 -6.09 7.76 -28.39
CA ARG A 31 -4.95 6.96 -28.85
C ARG A 31 -4.32 6.27 -27.66
N ASP A 32 -4.37 4.95 -27.69
CA ASP A 32 -3.80 4.08 -26.68
C ASP A 32 -2.68 3.24 -27.29
N ILE A 33 -1.77 2.81 -26.43
CA ILE A 33 -0.70 1.87 -26.76
C ILE A 33 -0.82 0.65 -25.86
N THR A 34 -0.59 -0.53 -26.43
CA THR A 34 -0.51 -1.77 -25.65
C THR A 34 0.83 -1.81 -24.90
N ILE A 35 0.75 -1.98 -23.59
CA ILE A 35 1.91 -2.15 -22.70
C ILE A 35 1.78 -3.51 -22.01
N GLY A 36 2.89 -4.22 -21.89
CA GLY A 36 2.97 -5.51 -21.22
C GLY A 36 3.34 -6.68 -22.15
N PRO A 37 3.35 -7.90 -21.62
CA PRO A 37 3.22 -8.19 -20.19
C PRO A 37 4.40 -7.63 -19.38
N HIS A 38 4.15 -7.18 -18.15
CA HIS A 38 5.20 -6.66 -17.27
C HIS A 38 5.06 -7.20 -15.84
N SER A 39 6.17 -7.26 -15.12
CA SER A 39 6.16 -7.69 -13.72
C SER A 39 5.43 -6.68 -12.84
N ASN A 40 4.81 -7.17 -11.78
CA ASN A 40 4.14 -6.38 -10.77
C ASN A 40 4.77 -6.54 -9.37
N PRO A 41 4.49 -5.64 -8.42
CA PRO A 41 5.13 -5.61 -7.11
C PRO A 41 4.73 -6.77 -6.17
N ILE A 42 3.92 -7.71 -6.60
CA ILE A 42 3.56 -8.91 -5.83
C ILE A 42 4.10 -10.21 -6.45
N GLY A 43 4.98 -10.10 -7.45
CA GLY A 43 5.73 -11.22 -8.00
C GLY A 43 5.04 -11.97 -9.13
N TYR A 44 4.10 -11.35 -9.80
CA TYR A 44 3.40 -11.90 -10.96
C TYR A 44 3.61 -11.03 -12.20
N TYR A 45 3.14 -11.48 -13.33
CA TYR A 45 3.06 -10.70 -14.56
C TYR A 45 1.62 -10.26 -14.78
N ASP A 46 1.45 -8.97 -15.03
CA ASP A 46 0.19 -8.43 -15.51
C ASP A 46 0.07 -8.68 -17.01
N ASP A 47 -1.18 -8.98 -17.45
CA ASP A 47 -1.50 -9.11 -18.86
C ASP A 47 -1.27 -7.79 -19.62
N GLU A 48 -1.21 -7.85 -20.94
CA GLU A 48 -1.20 -6.67 -21.78
C GLU A 48 -2.39 -5.75 -21.49
N GLN A 49 -2.13 -4.46 -21.34
CA GLN A 49 -3.13 -3.44 -21.04
C GLN A 49 -2.98 -2.26 -21.99
N LEU A 50 -4.10 -1.58 -22.23
CA LEU A 50 -4.13 -0.34 -23.03
C LEU A 50 -3.87 0.86 -22.12
N PHE A 51 -2.92 1.70 -22.48
CA PHE A 51 -2.59 2.93 -21.80
C PHE A 51 -2.65 4.12 -22.75
N PRO A 52 -3.06 5.32 -22.26
CA PRO A 52 -3.05 6.53 -23.06
C PRO A 52 -1.66 6.82 -23.63
N LEU A 53 -1.59 7.10 -24.92
CA LEU A 53 -0.33 7.45 -25.57
C LEU A 53 0.03 8.93 -25.31
N MET A 54 1.22 9.16 -24.77
CA MET A 54 1.79 10.49 -24.62
C MET A 54 2.81 10.76 -25.74
N GLU A 55 2.62 11.85 -26.47
CA GLU A 55 3.62 12.35 -27.42
C GLU A 55 4.58 13.30 -26.69
N VAL A 56 5.82 12.89 -26.58
CA VAL A 56 6.88 13.67 -25.92
C VAL A 56 7.41 14.74 -26.86
N GLN A 57 7.43 16.00 -26.39
CA GLN A 57 7.89 17.16 -27.14
C GLN A 57 9.27 17.63 -26.68
N CYS A 58 9.55 17.55 -25.38
CA CYS A 58 10.82 17.96 -24.82
C CYS A 58 11.21 17.07 -23.65
N ILE A 59 12.50 16.84 -23.48
CA ILE A 59 13.08 16.23 -22.28
C ILE A 59 14.22 17.10 -21.82
N THR A 60 14.10 17.66 -20.62
CA THR A 60 15.19 18.38 -19.97
C THR A 60 15.70 17.60 -18.77
N HIS A 61 16.95 17.77 -18.42
CA HIS A 61 17.58 17.06 -17.31
C HIS A 61 18.75 17.88 -16.73
N ARG A 62 19.19 17.52 -15.55
CA ARG A 62 20.40 18.06 -14.93
C ARG A 62 21.65 17.64 -15.72
N ASP A 63 22.76 18.32 -15.50
CA ASP A 63 24.04 17.98 -16.14
C ASP A 63 24.48 16.54 -15.85
N GLU A 64 24.28 16.07 -14.62
CA GLU A 64 24.55 14.71 -14.19
C GLU A 64 23.28 14.12 -13.53
N PRO A 65 22.27 13.71 -14.33
CA PRO A 65 20.99 13.27 -13.81
C PRO A 65 21.07 11.86 -13.23
N ILE A 66 20.32 11.63 -12.14
CA ILE A 66 20.15 10.32 -11.54
C ILE A 66 18.81 9.75 -12.01
N TRP A 67 18.85 8.63 -12.72
CA TRP A 67 17.64 7.89 -13.05
C TRP A 67 17.30 6.94 -11.90
N TYR A 68 16.22 7.27 -11.19
CA TYR A 68 15.70 6.40 -10.15
C TYR A 68 14.87 5.28 -10.77
N SER A 69 15.18 4.05 -10.43
CA SER A 69 14.39 2.88 -10.84
C SER A 69 14.32 1.85 -9.72
N THR A 70 13.23 1.11 -9.69
CA THR A 70 13.01 -0.02 -8.80
C THR A 70 12.79 -1.28 -9.62
N MET A 71 13.07 -2.43 -9.04
CA MET A 71 12.72 -3.71 -9.65
C MET A 71 11.38 -4.18 -9.10
N GLU A 72 10.63 -4.89 -9.93
CA GLU A 72 9.40 -5.54 -9.54
C GLU A 72 9.53 -7.04 -9.74
N MET A 73 9.44 -7.78 -8.64
CA MET A 73 9.61 -9.23 -8.61
C MET A 73 8.86 -9.81 -7.40
N MET A 74 9.07 -11.08 -7.12
CA MET A 74 8.53 -11.68 -5.89
C MET A 74 9.10 -10.97 -4.66
N PRO A 75 8.23 -10.46 -3.75
CA PRO A 75 8.66 -9.81 -2.51
C PRO A 75 9.56 -10.71 -1.65
N PRO A 76 10.45 -10.12 -0.81
CA PRO A 76 10.66 -8.70 -0.58
C PRO A 76 11.75 -8.09 -1.48
N PHE A 77 11.54 -6.87 -1.96
CA PHE A 77 12.54 -6.08 -2.68
C PHE A 77 12.34 -4.58 -2.40
N ASP A 78 13.17 -3.73 -3.01
CA ASP A 78 13.26 -2.30 -2.69
C ASP A 78 11.92 -1.54 -2.75
N HIS A 79 11.15 -1.71 -3.83
CA HIS A 79 9.83 -1.09 -3.99
C HIS A 79 8.90 -1.43 -2.80
N ASN A 80 8.84 -2.69 -2.39
CA ASN A 80 7.95 -3.10 -1.29
C ASN A 80 8.30 -2.39 0.02
N TYR A 81 9.58 -2.34 0.39
CA TYR A 81 10.01 -1.65 1.61
C TYR A 81 9.71 -0.16 1.57
N MET A 82 9.84 0.48 0.41
CA MET A 82 9.53 1.90 0.27
C MET A 82 8.02 2.17 0.30
N ALA A 83 7.22 1.26 -0.27
CA ALA A 83 5.77 1.41 -0.33
C ALA A 83 5.09 1.21 1.03
N VAL A 84 5.60 0.32 1.88
CA VAL A 84 4.95 0.01 3.17
C VAL A 84 5.04 1.14 4.19
N LEU A 85 6.12 1.90 4.22
CA LEU A 85 6.31 2.99 5.19
C LEU A 85 5.19 4.05 5.20
N PRO A 86 4.80 4.65 4.04
CA PRO A 86 3.68 5.59 4.02
C PRO A 86 2.35 4.92 4.35
N ILE A 87 2.17 3.64 4.00
CA ILE A 87 0.95 2.87 4.34
C ILE A 87 0.82 2.72 5.85
N GLU A 88 1.89 2.36 6.55
CA GLU A 88 1.93 2.24 8.01
C GLU A 88 1.57 3.56 8.68
N GLY A 89 2.21 4.66 8.26
CA GLY A 89 1.96 5.98 8.82
C GLY A 89 0.53 6.48 8.63
N GLU A 90 -0.03 6.31 7.42
CA GLU A 90 -1.41 6.68 7.10
C GLU A 90 -2.41 5.87 7.94
N LEU A 91 -2.25 4.55 7.95
CA LEU A 91 -3.17 3.66 8.65
C LEU A 91 -3.08 3.83 10.17
N LEU A 92 -1.88 3.96 10.72
CA LEU A 92 -1.69 4.22 12.15
C LEU A 92 -2.38 5.53 12.56
N SER A 93 -2.17 6.61 11.81
CA SER A 93 -2.79 7.90 12.08
C SER A 93 -4.33 7.83 12.04
N ASP A 94 -4.90 7.16 11.03
CA ASP A 94 -6.36 7.01 10.91
C ASP A 94 -6.93 6.15 12.05
N LEU A 95 -6.29 5.06 12.39
CA LEU A 95 -6.74 4.19 13.47
C LEU A 95 -6.65 4.87 14.83
N GLN A 96 -5.56 5.55 15.15
CA GLN A 96 -5.38 6.22 16.45
C GLN A 96 -6.38 7.34 16.70
N THR A 97 -6.92 7.98 15.67
CA THR A 97 -8.00 8.97 15.84
C THR A 97 -9.30 8.36 16.36
N LYS A 98 -9.52 7.08 16.11
CA LYS A 98 -10.75 6.33 16.46
C LYS A 98 -10.53 5.37 17.63
N ILE A 99 -9.33 4.83 17.75
CA ILE A 99 -8.95 3.76 18.67
C ILE A 99 -7.58 4.12 19.28
N PRO A 100 -7.58 4.92 20.37
CA PRO A 100 -6.33 5.34 21.02
C PRO A 100 -5.45 4.17 21.53
N GLU A 101 -6.06 3.00 21.72
CA GLU A 101 -5.37 1.79 22.16
C GLU A 101 -4.51 1.14 21.06
N VAL A 102 -4.58 1.59 19.82
CA VAL A 102 -3.67 1.15 18.76
C VAL A 102 -2.30 1.78 19.02
N ASN A 103 -1.31 0.93 19.28
CA ASN A 103 0.07 1.35 19.55
C ASN A 103 0.89 1.47 18.28
N ASP A 104 0.79 0.48 17.40
CA ASP A 104 1.57 0.42 16.19
C ASP A 104 0.85 -0.33 15.05
N VAL A 105 1.25 -0.04 13.83
CA VAL A 105 0.81 -0.73 12.61
C VAL A 105 2.03 -1.07 11.79
N VAL A 106 2.18 -2.34 11.48
CA VAL A 106 3.27 -2.86 10.64
C VAL A 106 2.67 -3.51 9.40
N VAL A 107 3.17 -3.13 8.24
CA VAL A 107 2.82 -3.73 6.97
C VAL A 107 4.05 -4.44 6.41
N THR A 108 3.97 -5.75 6.27
CA THR A 108 5.09 -6.51 5.71
C THR A 108 5.26 -6.21 4.21
N PRO A 109 6.45 -6.43 3.65
CA PRO A 109 6.65 -6.32 2.20
C PRO A 109 5.71 -7.21 1.37
N ASN A 110 5.15 -8.26 1.98
CA ASN A 110 4.16 -9.14 1.37
C ASN A 110 2.71 -8.66 1.58
N LEU A 111 2.52 -7.42 2.07
CA LEU A 111 1.22 -6.80 2.33
C LEU A 111 0.34 -7.55 3.36
N SER A 112 0.96 -8.18 4.37
CA SER A 112 0.26 -8.59 5.58
C SER A 112 0.30 -7.45 6.59
N TYR A 113 -0.82 -7.21 7.26
CA TYR A 113 -1.01 -6.08 8.18
C TYR A 113 -1.05 -6.57 9.61
N PHE A 114 -0.20 -6.04 10.47
CA PHE A 114 -0.16 -6.33 11.90
C PHE A 114 -0.47 -5.07 12.69
N VAL A 115 -1.47 -5.15 13.56
CA VAL A 115 -1.88 -4.04 14.42
C VAL A 115 -1.59 -4.43 15.86
N GLN A 116 -0.69 -3.70 16.50
CA GLN A 116 -0.38 -3.89 17.92
C GLN A 116 -1.25 -2.99 18.79
N LEU A 117 -1.84 -3.58 19.83
CA LEU A 117 -2.58 -2.87 20.87
C LEU A 117 -1.67 -2.54 22.05
N SER A 118 -1.90 -1.40 22.68
CA SER A 118 -1.27 -1.00 23.95
C SER A 118 -1.90 -1.64 25.16
N VAL A 119 -3.04 -2.31 25.00
CA VAL A 119 -3.83 -2.91 26.07
C VAL A 119 -3.99 -4.41 25.89
N ASP A 120 -4.07 -5.16 26.99
CA ASP A 120 -4.28 -6.60 27.00
C ASP A 120 -5.29 -7.05 28.07
N GLY A 121 -5.85 -8.24 27.88
CA GLY A 121 -6.71 -8.92 28.83
C GLY A 121 -7.85 -8.03 29.34
N ALA A 122 -7.90 -7.81 30.65
CA ALA A 122 -8.94 -7.03 31.33
C ALA A 122 -8.88 -5.51 31.03
N GLN A 123 -7.82 -5.03 30.40
CA GLN A 123 -7.68 -3.61 30.03
C GLN A 123 -8.36 -3.30 28.70
N LYS A 124 -8.75 -4.31 27.92
CA LYS A 124 -9.50 -4.12 26.68
C LYS A 124 -10.86 -3.48 26.97
N PRO A 125 -11.31 -2.51 26.18
CA PRO A 125 -12.60 -1.85 26.36
C PRO A 125 -13.81 -2.82 26.38
N HIS A 126 -13.71 -3.91 25.62
CA HIS A 126 -14.73 -4.98 25.59
C HIS A 126 -14.14 -6.31 25.07
N PRO A 127 -14.79 -7.46 25.29
CA PRO A 127 -14.27 -8.78 24.91
C PRO A 127 -13.92 -8.93 23.41
N GLU A 128 -14.75 -8.34 22.54
CA GLU A 128 -14.59 -8.42 21.08
C GLU A 128 -13.71 -7.29 20.50
N PHE A 129 -12.89 -6.64 21.32
CA PHE A 129 -12.13 -5.45 20.92
C PHE A 129 -11.17 -5.72 19.75
N GLY A 130 -10.52 -6.88 19.73
CA GLY A 130 -9.67 -7.26 18.60
C GLY A 130 -10.43 -7.30 17.27
N LYS A 131 -11.65 -7.82 17.25
CA LYS A 131 -12.48 -7.84 16.04
C LYS A 131 -12.94 -6.45 15.62
N TYR A 132 -13.23 -5.59 16.59
CA TYR A 132 -13.52 -4.18 16.31
C TYR A 132 -12.37 -3.50 15.59
N VAL A 133 -11.13 -3.75 16.02
CA VAL A 133 -9.92 -3.23 15.37
C VAL A 133 -9.76 -3.80 13.96
N LEU A 134 -10.01 -5.11 13.74
CA LEU A 134 -10.00 -5.70 12.39
C LEU A 134 -10.96 -4.98 11.43
N HIS A 135 -12.19 -4.72 11.88
CA HIS A 135 -13.16 -3.97 11.08
C HIS A 135 -12.75 -2.51 10.85
N ALA A 136 -12.10 -1.88 11.82
CA ALA A 136 -11.61 -0.52 11.68
C ALA A 136 -10.50 -0.40 10.62
N VAL A 137 -9.64 -1.42 10.49
CA VAL A 137 -8.63 -1.47 9.41
C VAL A 137 -9.31 -1.48 8.04
N TRP A 138 -10.29 -2.36 7.81
CA TRP A 138 -11.02 -2.41 6.53
C TRP A 138 -11.89 -1.16 6.29
N GLY A 139 -12.32 -0.49 7.35
CA GLY A 139 -13.07 0.78 7.32
C GLY A 139 -12.19 2.03 7.34
N ALA A 140 -10.86 1.89 7.23
CA ALA A 140 -9.96 3.03 7.21
C ALA A 140 -10.22 3.92 5.98
N SER A 141 -10.01 5.22 6.15
CA SER A 141 -10.29 6.23 5.12
C SER A 141 -9.35 6.09 3.91
N GLY A 142 -8.15 5.57 4.13
CA GLY A 142 -7.17 5.33 3.10
C GLY A 142 -7.48 4.12 2.20
N ARG A 143 -6.84 4.09 1.05
CA ARG A 143 -6.97 2.99 0.08
C ARG A 143 -6.49 1.65 0.65
N TRP A 144 -5.42 1.67 1.44
CA TRP A 144 -4.66 0.48 1.77
C TRP A 144 -5.34 -0.39 2.83
N GLY A 145 -5.97 0.19 3.85
CA GLY A 145 -6.69 -0.57 4.87
C GLY A 145 -7.80 -1.44 4.27
N ARG A 146 -8.63 -0.87 3.42
CA ARG A 146 -9.77 -1.60 2.81
C ARG A 146 -9.37 -2.67 1.80
N THR A 147 -8.13 -2.64 1.27
CA THR A 147 -7.60 -3.69 0.39
C THR A 147 -6.74 -4.72 1.14
N ALA A 148 -6.60 -4.58 2.45
CA ALA A 148 -5.83 -5.50 3.28
C ALA A 148 -6.42 -6.92 3.24
N LYS A 149 -5.67 -7.88 2.72
CA LYS A 149 -6.10 -9.27 2.56
C LYS A 149 -5.97 -10.05 3.87
N ILE A 150 -4.87 -9.84 4.59
CA ILE A 150 -4.59 -10.48 5.88
C ILE A 150 -4.32 -9.39 6.89
N VAL A 151 -5.09 -9.39 7.97
CA VAL A 151 -4.91 -8.49 9.10
C VAL A 151 -4.84 -9.31 10.38
N VAL A 152 -3.84 -9.06 11.20
CA VAL A 152 -3.65 -9.71 12.50
C VAL A 152 -3.57 -8.64 13.58
N VAL A 153 -4.37 -8.75 14.63
CA VAL A 153 -4.32 -7.88 15.80
C VAL A 153 -3.62 -8.62 16.93
N VAL A 154 -2.58 -8.02 17.47
CA VAL A 154 -1.75 -8.60 18.54
C VAL A 154 -1.75 -7.74 19.79
N GLY A 155 -1.47 -8.36 20.94
CA GLY A 155 -1.32 -7.67 22.23
C GLY A 155 0.03 -6.95 22.36
N PRO A 156 0.22 -6.20 23.46
CA PRO A 156 1.43 -5.42 23.69
C PRO A 156 2.69 -6.28 23.92
N ASP A 157 2.53 -7.55 24.20
CA ASP A 157 3.58 -8.52 24.48
C ASP A 157 4.12 -9.21 23.21
N VAL A 158 3.61 -8.88 22.03
CA VAL A 158 4.04 -9.42 20.74
C VAL A 158 4.67 -8.31 19.92
N ASN A 159 5.90 -8.51 19.48
CA ASN A 159 6.56 -7.57 18.57
C ASN A 159 6.01 -7.75 17.13
N PRO A 160 5.27 -6.76 16.58
CA PRO A 160 4.67 -6.88 15.25
C PRO A 160 5.70 -6.85 14.11
N TYR A 161 6.95 -6.46 14.40
CA TYR A 161 8.07 -6.46 13.45
C TYR A 161 8.77 -7.82 13.36
N ASP A 162 8.53 -8.74 14.31
CA ASP A 162 9.06 -10.09 14.28
C ASP A 162 8.00 -11.09 13.82
N LEU A 163 8.12 -11.56 12.59
CA LEU A 163 7.19 -12.52 12.00
C LEU A 163 7.12 -13.83 12.78
N ASN A 164 8.20 -14.25 13.44
CA ASN A 164 8.20 -15.48 14.23
C ASN A 164 7.36 -15.30 15.50
N GLU A 165 7.43 -14.13 16.15
CA GLU A 165 6.57 -13.84 17.30
C GLU A 165 5.10 -13.74 16.91
N VAL A 166 4.79 -13.12 15.77
CA VAL A 166 3.41 -13.04 15.26
C VAL A 166 2.90 -14.44 14.90
N GLU A 167 3.68 -15.26 14.20
CA GLU A 167 3.30 -16.64 13.87
C GLU A 167 3.08 -17.46 15.13
N TRP A 168 3.99 -17.37 16.11
CA TRP A 168 3.83 -18.04 17.41
C TRP A 168 2.53 -17.61 18.11
N ALA A 169 2.22 -16.32 18.12
CA ALA A 169 1.00 -15.81 18.73
C ALA A 169 -0.26 -16.35 18.03
N ILE A 170 -0.26 -16.41 16.71
CA ILE A 170 -1.36 -17.01 15.92
C ILE A 170 -1.54 -18.47 16.30
N LEU A 171 -0.47 -19.26 16.30
CA LEU A 171 -0.53 -20.69 16.56
C LEU A 171 -0.93 -21.05 17.99
N THR A 172 -0.59 -20.19 18.95
CA THR A 172 -0.79 -20.52 20.39
C THR A 172 -2.02 -19.83 21.00
N ARG A 173 -2.56 -18.77 20.40
CA ARG A 173 -3.60 -17.92 21.01
C ARG A 173 -4.88 -17.82 20.19
N VAL A 174 -4.87 -18.16 18.90
CA VAL A 174 -6.05 -18.04 18.03
C VAL A 174 -6.86 -19.33 18.02
N GLN A 175 -8.15 -19.20 18.26
CA GLN A 175 -9.14 -20.25 17.97
C GLN A 175 -9.83 -19.91 16.63
N PRO A 176 -9.55 -20.63 15.54
CA PRO A 176 -10.00 -20.23 14.21
C PRO A 176 -11.51 -19.98 14.10
N GLN A 177 -12.32 -20.74 14.84
CA GLN A 177 -13.77 -20.62 14.78
C GLN A 177 -14.29 -19.32 15.42
N SER A 178 -13.68 -18.85 16.52
CA SER A 178 -14.15 -17.68 17.27
C SER A 178 -13.37 -16.40 16.95
N ASP A 179 -12.10 -16.52 16.61
CA ASP A 179 -11.18 -15.37 16.56
C ASP A 179 -10.85 -14.90 15.14
N THR A 180 -11.43 -15.57 14.13
CA THR A 180 -11.23 -15.22 12.72
C THR A 180 -12.46 -14.52 12.14
N ILE A 181 -12.23 -13.50 11.31
CA ILE A 181 -13.27 -12.86 10.51
C ILE A 181 -12.93 -13.06 9.04
N ILE A 182 -13.89 -13.58 8.28
CA ILE A 182 -13.81 -13.66 6.81
C ILE A 182 -14.68 -12.54 6.26
N ASN A 183 -14.05 -11.46 5.78
CA ASN A 183 -14.77 -10.35 5.16
C ASN A 183 -15.02 -10.67 3.68
N GLN A 184 -16.26 -11.00 3.34
CA GLN A 184 -16.68 -11.32 1.98
C GLN A 184 -17.01 -10.08 1.12
N SER A 185 -17.06 -8.90 1.75
CA SER A 185 -17.43 -7.65 1.09
C SER A 185 -16.24 -6.68 0.92
N GLY A 186 -15.02 -7.16 1.18
CA GLY A 186 -13.81 -6.36 1.06
C GLY A 186 -13.45 -6.08 -0.41
N GLN A 187 -12.83 -4.93 -0.63
CA GLN A 187 -12.25 -4.62 -1.94
C GLN A 187 -10.98 -5.45 -2.13
N ALA A 188 -10.88 -6.16 -3.24
CA ALA A 188 -9.64 -6.86 -3.59
C ALA A 188 -8.54 -5.86 -3.97
N PHE A 189 -7.29 -6.22 -3.66
CA PHE A 189 -6.14 -5.51 -4.20
C PHE A 189 -6.09 -5.74 -5.73
N LEU A 190 -5.93 -4.68 -6.50
CA LEU A 190 -6.06 -4.71 -7.96
C LEU A 190 -5.16 -5.76 -8.64
N MET A 191 -3.97 -5.97 -8.09
CA MET A 191 -2.97 -6.90 -8.62
C MET A 191 -3.06 -8.31 -8.00
N ASP A 192 -4.06 -8.59 -7.14
CA ASP A 192 -4.22 -9.90 -6.52
C ASP A 192 -4.69 -10.94 -7.55
N PRO A 193 -3.84 -11.90 -7.98
CA PRO A 193 -4.19 -12.87 -9.01
C PRO A 193 -5.24 -13.88 -8.54
N SER A 194 -5.49 -13.97 -7.23
CA SER A 194 -6.50 -14.86 -6.64
C SER A 194 -7.86 -14.19 -6.50
N ALA A 195 -7.95 -12.89 -6.78
CA ALA A 195 -9.23 -12.18 -6.76
C ALA A 195 -10.13 -12.67 -7.90
N PRO A 196 -11.46 -12.77 -7.70
CA PRO A 196 -12.38 -13.09 -8.78
C PRO A 196 -12.24 -12.08 -9.93
N LYS A 197 -12.05 -12.56 -11.15
CA LYS A 197 -11.89 -11.69 -12.34
C LYS A 197 -13.15 -10.86 -12.65
N ASP A 198 -14.31 -11.25 -12.09
CA ASP A 198 -15.59 -10.56 -12.27
C ASP A 198 -15.83 -9.45 -11.23
N SER A 199 -14.94 -9.28 -10.26
CA SER A 199 -14.96 -8.12 -9.38
C SER A 199 -14.57 -6.89 -10.20
N SER A 200 -15.47 -6.52 -11.12
CA SER A 200 -15.38 -5.30 -11.91
C SER A 200 -15.11 -4.15 -10.95
N HIS A 201 -14.03 -3.49 -11.20
CA HIS A 201 -13.53 -2.30 -10.55
C HIS A 201 -14.68 -1.32 -10.28
N GLY A 202 -15.08 -1.23 -8.99
CA GLY A 202 -15.99 -0.19 -8.55
C GLY A 202 -15.28 1.16 -8.50
#